data_64854d9a66e9e0cc781a52a55689117a
#
_entry.id   64854d9a66e9e0cc781a52a55689117a
#
_cell.length_a   1.000
_cell.length_b   1.000
_cell.length_c   1.000
_cell.angle_alpha   90.00
_cell.angle_beta   90.00
_cell.angle_gamma   90.00
#
_symmetry.space_group_name_H-M   'P 1'
#
loop_
_entity.id
_entity.type
_entity.pdbx_description
1 polymer ?
#
loop_
_entity_poly.entity_id
_entity_poly.type
_entity_poly.pdbx_seq_one_letter_code
_entity_poly.pdbx_strand_id
1 'polypeptide(L)'
;SAVAQRVPDNEKVGDLVVSAGYAILGRWREDYDEMDYEQALEVLEQVGAIHLIDRTWGTLSDGEKKRVLVARAVMTNPELLILDEPAAGMDLGGREDLLAYLGDLAMDPDAPAIVMITHHLEEIPAGFTHAMLLDEGEVVAQGLIDDVLTSENVSRAYHQPIEVTVDEGRFTARRARA
;
A
#
# COMPACT_ATOMS: atom_id res chain seq x y z
N SER A 1 -4.31 2.45 10.59
CA SER A 1 -4.39 3.81 10.03
C SER A 1 -5.43 4.62 10.79
N ALA A 2 -5.08 5.86 11.18
CA ALA A 2 -5.97 6.76 11.94
C ALA A 2 -7.25 7.14 11.16
N VAL A 3 -7.23 7.04 9.84
CA VAL A 3 -8.38 7.28 8.97
C VAL A 3 -9.41 6.16 9.11
N ALA A 4 -8.97 4.90 9.11
CA ALA A 4 -9.86 3.74 9.22
C ALA A 4 -10.75 3.78 10.47
N GLN A 5 -10.22 4.31 11.58
CA GLN A 5 -10.95 4.41 12.87
C GLN A 5 -12.03 5.51 12.89
N ARG A 6 -12.05 6.38 11.90
CA ARG A 6 -12.98 7.53 11.81
C ARG A 6 -14.09 7.34 10.78
N VAL A 7 -14.00 6.31 9.93
CA VAL A 7 -15.02 6.03 8.92
C VAL A 7 -16.25 5.41 9.59
N PRO A 8 -17.46 5.96 9.39
CA PRO A 8 -18.68 5.36 9.90
C PRO A 8 -18.94 3.99 9.26
N ASP A 9 -19.43 3.03 10.04
CA ASP A 9 -19.70 1.65 9.55
C ASP A 9 -20.73 1.59 8.43
N ASN A 10 -21.64 2.54 8.35
CA ASN A 10 -22.68 2.63 7.32
C ASN A 10 -22.26 3.42 6.08
N GLU A 11 -21.03 3.93 6.03
CA GLU A 11 -20.52 4.66 4.87
C GLU A 11 -20.33 3.71 3.69
N LYS A 12 -20.80 4.10 2.50
CA LYS A 12 -20.59 3.33 1.28
C LYS A 12 -19.15 3.52 0.78
N VAL A 13 -18.57 2.45 0.25
CA VAL A 13 -17.20 2.47 -0.31
C VAL A 13 -17.06 3.52 -1.41
N GLY A 14 -17.99 3.58 -2.36
CA GLY A 14 -17.97 4.58 -3.42
C GLY A 14 -17.94 6.00 -2.87
N ASP A 15 -18.85 6.32 -1.95
CA ASP A 15 -18.92 7.65 -1.32
C ASP A 15 -17.65 7.97 -0.51
N LEU A 16 -17.07 6.96 0.15
CA LEU A 16 -15.81 7.12 0.91
C LEU A 16 -14.63 7.45 0.00
N VAL A 17 -14.53 6.85 -1.18
CA VAL A 17 -13.44 7.10 -2.13
C VAL A 17 -13.62 8.45 -2.81
N VAL A 18 -14.81 8.74 -3.36
CA VAL A 18 -15.12 10.03 -4.00
C VAL A 18 -14.85 11.20 -3.07
N SER A 19 -15.25 11.09 -1.80
CA SER A 19 -15.06 12.16 -0.80
C SER A 19 -13.59 12.52 -0.52
N ALA A 20 -12.65 11.66 -0.94
CA ALA A 20 -11.23 11.93 -0.77
C ALA A 20 -10.75 13.14 -1.58
N GLY A 21 -11.27 13.35 -2.79
CA GLY A 21 -10.95 14.50 -3.63
C GLY A 21 -11.22 15.84 -2.95
N TYR A 22 -12.11 15.86 -1.97
CA TYR A 22 -12.48 17.04 -1.19
C TYR A 22 -11.89 17.06 0.24
N ALA A 23 -10.96 16.16 0.53
CA ALA A 23 -10.29 16.00 1.83
C ALA A 23 -11.24 15.76 3.03
N ILE A 24 -12.43 15.19 2.78
CA ILE A 24 -13.43 14.85 3.80
C ILE A 24 -13.61 13.33 3.92
N LEU A 25 -14.18 12.90 5.05
CA LEU A 25 -14.51 11.50 5.32
C LEU A 25 -16.01 11.27 5.14
N GLY A 26 -16.37 10.56 4.06
CA GLY A 26 -17.75 10.26 3.73
C GLY A 26 -18.45 11.39 2.98
N ARG A 27 -19.64 11.07 2.45
CA ARG A 27 -20.43 12.02 1.68
C ARG A 27 -21.01 13.09 2.60
N TRP A 28 -20.71 14.35 2.30
CA TRP A 28 -21.29 15.50 3.02
C TRP A 28 -22.31 16.21 2.13
N ARG A 29 -22.15 17.51 1.86
CA ARG A 29 -23.10 18.37 1.13
C ARG A 29 -22.60 18.78 -0.25
N GLU A 30 -21.40 18.31 -0.63
CA GLU A 30 -20.80 18.58 -1.93
C GLU A 30 -21.57 17.85 -3.03
N ASP A 31 -21.76 18.54 -4.15
CA ASP A 31 -22.24 17.95 -5.38
C ASP A 31 -21.03 17.33 -6.10
N TYR A 32 -20.83 16.02 -5.95
CA TYR A 32 -19.85 15.26 -6.74
C TYR A 32 -20.35 15.17 -8.18
N ASP A 33 -19.47 15.45 -9.13
CA ASP A 33 -19.81 15.34 -10.54
C ASP A 33 -19.58 13.91 -11.08
N GLU A 34 -19.94 13.70 -12.34
CA GLU A 34 -19.80 12.41 -13.00
C GLU A 34 -18.30 11.99 -13.11
N MET A 35 -17.41 12.97 -13.29
CA MET A 35 -15.95 12.73 -13.38
C MET A 35 -15.38 12.25 -12.06
N ASP A 36 -15.83 12.77 -10.92
CA ASP A 36 -15.41 12.32 -9.60
C ASP A 36 -15.74 10.83 -9.38
N TYR A 37 -16.94 10.41 -9.82
CA TYR A 37 -17.36 9.03 -9.71
C TYR A 37 -16.62 8.12 -10.71
N GLU A 38 -16.38 8.56 -11.94
CA GLU A 38 -15.59 7.81 -12.93
C GLU A 38 -14.17 7.57 -12.41
N GLN A 39 -13.51 8.58 -11.85
CA GLN A 39 -12.19 8.47 -11.26
C GLN A 39 -12.18 7.51 -10.05
N ALA A 40 -13.20 7.56 -9.20
CA ALA A 40 -13.31 6.64 -8.06
C ALA A 40 -13.50 5.18 -8.51
N LEU A 41 -14.28 4.95 -9.58
CA LEU A 41 -14.44 3.63 -10.20
C LEU A 41 -13.12 3.11 -10.72
N GLU A 42 -12.39 3.93 -11.49
CA GLU A 42 -11.09 3.57 -12.07
C GLU A 42 -10.08 3.18 -10.99
N VAL A 43 -9.93 4.00 -9.96
CA VAL A 43 -8.98 3.72 -8.87
C VAL A 43 -9.40 2.46 -8.09
N LEU A 44 -10.70 2.24 -7.84
CA LEU A 44 -11.17 1.02 -7.19
C LEU A 44 -10.93 -0.24 -8.05
N GLU A 45 -11.03 -0.13 -9.36
CA GLU A 45 -10.71 -1.22 -10.28
C GLU A 45 -9.23 -1.55 -10.24
N GLN A 46 -8.36 -0.53 -10.32
CA GLN A 46 -6.91 -0.68 -10.29
C GLN A 46 -6.41 -1.38 -9.02
N VAL A 47 -6.99 -1.10 -7.86
CA VAL A 47 -6.63 -1.77 -6.59
C VAL A 47 -7.39 -3.10 -6.37
N GLY A 48 -8.14 -3.59 -7.35
CA GLY A 48 -8.92 -4.82 -7.25
C GLY A 48 -10.10 -4.76 -6.27
N ALA A 49 -10.65 -3.56 -6.00
CA ALA A 49 -11.71 -3.33 -5.03
C ALA A 49 -13.05 -2.86 -5.62
N ILE A 50 -13.20 -2.84 -6.95
CA ILE A 50 -14.42 -2.36 -7.62
C ILE A 50 -15.67 -3.11 -7.17
N HIS A 51 -15.57 -4.39 -6.88
CA HIS A 51 -16.68 -5.23 -6.41
C HIS A 51 -17.22 -4.82 -5.04
N LEU A 52 -16.53 -3.92 -4.34
CA LEU A 52 -16.90 -3.41 -3.01
C LEU A 52 -17.69 -2.10 -3.06
N ILE A 53 -17.80 -1.45 -4.23
CA ILE A 53 -18.28 -0.06 -4.38
C ILE A 53 -19.61 0.23 -3.68
N ASP A 54 -20.55 -0.70 -3.73
CA ASP A 54 -21.89 -0.59 -3.11
C ASP A 54 -21.94 -1.12 -1.68
N ARG A 55 -20.85 -1.71 -1.18
CA ARG A 55 -20.80 -2.24 0.19
C ARG A 55 -20.57 -1.13 1.20
N THR A 56 -20.98 -1.38 2.42
CA THR A 56 -20.72 -0.47 3.54
C THR A 56 -19.44 -0.84 4.28
N TRP A 57 -18.71 0.18 4.75
CA TRP A 57 -17.42 0.06 5.41
C TRP A 57 -17.38 -0.98 6.53
N GLY A 58 -18.40 -1.01 7.39
CA GLY A 58 -18.48 -1.94 8.51
C GLY A 58 -18.62 -3.41 8.12
N THR A 59 -18.96 -3.71 6.83
CA THR A 59 -19.11 -5.08 6.32
C THR A 59 -17.84 -5.62 5.67
N LEU A 60 -16.81 -4.79 5.54
CA LEU A 60 -15.55 -5.14 4.88
C LEU A 60 -14.62 -5.88 5.85
N SER A 61 -13.89 -6.85 5.33
CA SER A 61 -12.71 -7.42 5.99
C SER A 61 -11.58 -6.38 6.13
N ASP A 62 -10.60 -6.63 6.97
CA ASP A 62 -9.48 -5.72 7.15
C ASP A 62 -8.65 -5.55 5.87
N GLY A 63 -8.46 -6.60 5.08
CA GLY A 63 -7.80 -6.53 3.78
C GLY A 63 -8.58 -5.69 2.76
N GLU A 64 -9.91 -5.88 2.67
CA GLU A 64 -10.79 -5.06 1.82
C GLU A 64 -10.74 -3.58 2.24
N LYS A 65 -10.77 -3.29 3.55
CA LYS A 65 -10.63 -1.93 4.09
C LYS A 65 -9.32 -1.29 3.67
N LYS A 66 -8.22 -2.02 3.73
CA LYS A 66 -6.90 -1.50 3.33
C LYS A 66 -6.86 -1.14 1.84
N ARG A 67 -7.37 -2.00 0.96
CA ARG A 67 -7.46 -1.69 -0.48
C ARG A 67 -8.29 -0.44 -0.75
N VAL A 68 -9.44 -0.31 -0.11
CA VAL A 68 -10.28 0.90 -0.21
C VAL A 68 -9.56 2.14 0.30
N LEU A 69 -8.76 2.04 1.36
CA LEU A 69 -7.95 3.16 1.86
C LEU A 69 -6.80 3.53 0.92
N VAL A 70 -6.20 2.57 0.23
CA VAL A 70 -5.21 2.86 -0.83
C VAL A 70 -5.90 3.57 -1.99
N ALA A 71 -7.03 3.06 -2.49
CA ALA A 71 -7.83 3.73 -3.51
C ALA A 71 -8.14 5.18 -3.13
N ARG A 72 -8.63 5.37 -1.90
CA ARG A 72 -8.93 6.70 -1.36
C ARG A 72 -7.71 7.62 -1.30
N ALA A 73 -6.54 7.11 -1.00
CA ALA A 73 -5.31 7.90 -0.94
C ALA A 73 -4.84 8.31 -2.35
N VAL A 74 -4.96 7.43 -3.33
CA VAL A 74 -4.60 7.69 -4.73
C VAL A 74 -5.60 8.64 -5.40
N MET A 75 -6.90 8.56 -5.06
CA MET A 75 -7.96 9.43 -5.58
C MET A 75 -7.64 10.92 -5.48
N THR A 76 -6.82 11.32 -4.50
CA THR A 76 -6.43 12.73 -4.30
C THR A 76 -5.32 13.20 -5.24
N ASN A 77 -4.81 12.33 -6.12
CA ASN A 77 -3.64 12.57 -6.97
C ASN A 77 -2.48 13.26 -6.19
N PRO A 78 -1.96 12.63 -5.11
CA PRO A 78 -0.98 13.26 -4.24
C PRO A 78 0.40 13.32 -4.89
N GLU A 79 1.25 14.27 -4.52
CA GLU A 79 2.67 14.26 -4.89
C GLU A 79 3.47 13.19 -4.14
N LEU A 80 3.02 12.82 -2.94
CA LEU A 80 3.65 11.82 -2.07
C LEU A 80 2.59 10.89 -1.46
N LEU A 81 2.75 9.59 -1.68
CA LEU A 81 1.92 8.53 -1.10
C LEU A 81 2.70 7.78 -0.02
N ILE A 82 2.24 7.85 1.23
CA ILE A 82 2.83 7.12 2.36
C ILE A 82 1.91 5.98 2.77
N LEU A 83 2.41 4.75 2.67
CA LEU A 83 1.68 3.53 2.99
C LEU A 83 2.36 2.82 4.17
N ASP A 84 1.62 2.66 5.26
CA ASP A 84 2.08 1.99 6.48
C ASP A 84 1.44 0.60 6.57
N GLU A 85 2.24 -0.44 6.33
CA GLU A 85 1.85 -1.85 6.27
C GLU A 85 0.60 -2.09 5.39
N PRO A 86 0.60 -1.68 4.13
CA PRO A 86 -0.61 -1.70 3.32
C PRO A 86 -1.14 -3.12 3.05
N ALA A 87 -0.27 -4.13 3.00
CA ALA A 87 -0.62 -5.51 2.70
C ALA A 87 -0.88 -6.38 3.93
N ALA A 88 -0.58 -5.89 5.14
CA ALA A 88 -0.72 -6.69 6.36
C ALA A 88 -2.17 -7.16 6.61
N GLY A 89 -2.32 -8.46 6.91
CA GLY A 89 -3.63 -9.08 7.17
C GLY A 89 -4.46 -9.38 5.93
N MET A 90 -3.92 -9.22 4.73
CA MET A 90 -4.54 -9.68 3.49
C MET A 90 -4.30 -11.18 3.26
N ASP A 91 -5.21 -11.81 2.54
CA ASP A 91 -4.93 -13.11 1.95
C ASP A 91 -3.89 -12.99 0.81
N LEU A 92 -3.38 -14.13 0.35
CA LEU A 92 -2.33 -14.14 -0.66
C LEU A 92 -2.77 -13.44 -1.95
N GLY A 93 -3.98 -13.71 -2.43
CA GLY A 93 -4.49 -13.11 -3.69
C GLY A 93 -4.59 -11.60 -3.59
N GLY A 94 -5.29 -11.11 -2.55
CA GLY A 94 -5.46 -9.67 -2.35
C GLY A 94 -4.14 -8.92 -2.09
N ARG A 95 -3.16 -9.60 -1.45
CA ARG A 95 -1.82 -9.03 -1.31
C ARG A 95 -1.11 -8.90 -2.65
N GLU A 96 -1.08 -9.95 -3.45
CA GLU A 96 -0.40 -9.93 -4.75
C GLU A 96 -1.04 -8.92 -5.71
N ASP A 97 -2.38 -8.81 -5.74
CA ASP A 97 -3.08 -7.78 -6.52
C ASP A 97 -2.65 -6.36 -6.10
N LEU A 98 -2.59 -6.09 -4.80
CA LEU A 98 -2.14 -4.78 -4.30
C LEU A 98 -0.68 -4.50 -4.64
N LEU A 99 0.22 -5.50 -4.49
CA LEU A 99 1.64 -5.33 -4.78
C LEU A 99 1.90 -5.13 -6.28
N ALA A 100 1.15 -5.82 -7.16
CA ALA A 100 1.20 -5.60 -8.60
C ALA A 100 0.79 -4.16 -8.94
N TYR A 101 -0.33 -3.69 -8.41
CA TYR A 101 -0.77 -2.31 -8.59
C TYR A 101 0.27 -1.27 -8.12
N LEU A 102 0.85 -1.46 -6.92
CA LEU A 102 1.86 -0.54 -6.40
C LEU A 102 3.16 -0.59 -7.22
N GLY A 103 3.50 -1.74 -7.79
CA GLY A 103 4.63 -1.90 -8.70
C GLY A 103 4.40 -1.14 -10.00
N ASP A 104 3.23 -1.30 -10.63
CA ASP A 104 2.86 -0.59 -11.85
C ASP A 104 2.84 0.93 -11.61
N LEU A 105 2.27 1.36 -10.49
CA LEU A 105 2.25 2.76 -10.08
C LEU A 105 3.67 3.31 -9.87
N ALA A 106 4.59 2.54 -9.29
CA ALA A 106 5.98 2.96 -9.09
C ALA A 106 6.78 3.10 -10.40
N MET A 107 6.33 2.47 -11.49
CA MET A 107 6.94 2.54 -12.82
C MET A 107 6.37 3.69 -13.67
N ASP A 108 5.26 4.28 -13.28
CA ASP A 108 4.63 5.40 -13.99
C ASP A 108 5.37 6.71 -13.65
N PRO A 109 5.93 7.44 -14.64
CA PRO A 109 6.65 8.69 -14.42
C PRO A 109 5.77 9.83 -13.90
N ASP A 110 4.46 9.74 -14.09
CA ASP A 110 3.48 10.74 -13.64
C ASP A 110 2.89 10.39 -12.26
N ALA A 111 3.27 9.24 -11.69
CA ALA A 111 2.79 8.79 -10.39
C ALA A 111 3.42 9.54 -9.22
N PRO A 112 2.77 9.53 -8.04
CA PRO A 112 3.34 10.09 -6.83
C PRO A 112 4.64 9.39 -6.42
N ALA A 113 5.51 10.09 -5.69
CA ALA A 113 6.56 9.41 -4.96
C ALA A 113 5.94 8.49 -3.90
N ILE A 114 6.33 7.21 -3.87
CA ILE A 114 5.75 6.22 -2.97
C ILE A 114 6.75 5.90 -1.85
N VAL A 115 6.32 6.05 -0.60
CA VAL A 115 7.02 5.56 0.59
C VAL A 115 6.18 4.47 1.22
N MET A 116 6.70 3.24 1.22
CA MET A 116 6.04 2.11 1.85
C MET A 116 6.83 1.65 3.08
N ILE A 117 6.14 1.50 4.20
CA ILE A 117 6.67 0.96 5.44
C ILE A 117 6.16 -0.47 5.58
N THR A 118 7.07 -1.43 5.70
CA THR A 118 6.75 -2.83 5.94
C THR A 118 7.86 -3.51 6.73
N HIS A 119 7.54 -4.56 7.43
CA HIS A 119 8.51 -5.45 8.06
C HIS A 119 8.63 -6.81 7.34
N HIS A 120 8.01 -6.94 6.17
CA HIS A 120 8.03 -8.12 5.31
C HIS A 120 8.71 -7.81 3.97
N LEU A 121 9.86 -8.45 3.69
CA LEU A 121 10.57 -8.23 2.43
C LEU A 121 9.75 -8.68 1.22
N GLU A 122 8.96 -9.73 1.35
CA GLU A 122 8.07 -10.25 0.32
C GLU A 122 6.90 -9.33 -0.06
N GLU A 123 6.66 -8.29 0.75
CA GLU A 123 5.66 -7.25 0.47
C GLU A 123 6.22 -6.06 -0.31
N ILE A 124 7.51 -6.08 -0.65
CA ILE A 124 8.12 -5.02 -1.45
C ILE A 124 7.79 -5.26 -2.93
N PRO A 125 7.04 -4.34 -3.59
CA PRO A 125 6.71 -4.48 -5.00
C PRO A 125 7.96 -4.38 -5.89
N ALA A 126 7.93 -5.03 -7.04
CA ALA A 126 8.89 -4.74 -8.09
C ALA A 126 8.76 -3.27 -8.54
N GLY A 127 9.89 -2.63 -8.92
CA GLY A 127 9.89 -1.22 -9.33
C GLY A 127 10.26 -0.22 -8.22
N PHE A 128 10.28 -0.63 -6.96
CA PHE A 128 10.82 0.21 -5.89
C PHE A 128 12.34 0.30 -6.02
N THR A 129 12.87 1.52 -5.99
CA THR A 129 14.28 1.80 -6.33
C THR A 129 15.20 1.97 -5.14
N HIS A 130 14.65 2.40 -4.00
CA HIS A 130 15.43 2.70 -2.79
C HIS A 130 14.82 2.02 -1.58
N ALA A 131 15.67 1.74 -0.60
CA ALA A 131 15.25 1.22 0.70
C ALA A 131 16.01 1.90 1.84
N MET A 132 15.42 1.82 3.04
CA MET A 132 16.04 2.19 4.29
C MET A 132 15.70 1.10 5.31
N LEU A 133 16.73 0.49 5.90
CA LEU A 133 16.58 -0.46 7.01
C LEU A 133 16.78 0.28 8.34
N LEU A 134 15.84 0.07 9.24
CA LEU A 134 15.84 0.66 10.58
C LEU A 134 15.90 -0.44 11.64
N ASP A 135 16.70 -0.22 12.68
CA ASP A 135 16.75 -1.06 13.86
C ASP A 135 16.96 -0.18 15.10
N GLU A 136 16.17 -0.38 16.14
CA GLU A 136 16.19 0.38 17.41
C GLU A 136 16.20 1.92 17.22
N GLY A 137 15.59 2.42 16.15
CA GLY A 137 15.51 3.85 15.82
C GLY A 137 16.73 4.40 15.09
N GLU A 138 17.70 3.55 14.73
CA GLU A 138 18.88 3.92 13.95
C GLU A 138 18.79 3.37 12.52
N VAL A 139 19.46 4.07 11.57
CA VAL A 139 19.56 3.62 10.19
C VAL A 139 20.68 2.58 10.07
N VAL A 140 20.33 1.35 9.76
CA VAL A 140 21.27 0.25 9.52
C VAL A 140 21.91 0.37 8.13
N ALA A 141 21.09 0.63 7.12
CA ALA A 141 21.50 0.85 5.73
C ALA A 141 20.45 1.68 4.99
N GLN A 142 20.88 2.47 4.00
CA GLN A 142 19.98 3.22 3.11
C GLN A 142 20.63 3.44 1.75
N GLY A 143 19.83 3.51 0.69
CA GLY A 143 20.32 3.72 -0.68
C GLY A 143 19.52 2.90 -1.70
N LEU A 144 20.21 2.50 -2.79
CA LEU A 144 19.60 1.64 -3.80
C LEU A 144 19.13 0.32 -3.16
N ILE A 145 17.97 -0.14 -3.58
CA ILE A 145 17.31 -1.28 -2.93
C ILE A 145 18.17 -2.55 -2.93
N ASP A 146 18.87 -2.84 -4.02
CA ASP A 146 19.73 -4.01 -4.15
C ASP A 146 20.98 -3.92 -3.25
N ASP A 147 21.48 -2.71 -2.98
CA ASP A 147 22.60 -2.48 -2.10
C ASP A 147 22.20 -2.54 -0.61
N VAL A 148 20.95 -2.24 -0.31
CA VAL A 148 20.41 -2.19 1.06
C VAL A 148 19.87 -3.54 1.50
N LEU A 149 19.06 -4.21 0.67
CA LEU A 149 18.36 -5.45 1.04
C LEU A 149 19.24 -6.68 0.79
N THR A 150 20.47 -6.65 1.30
CA THR A 150 21.42 -7.78 1.27
C THR A 150 21.22 -8.70 2.47
N SER A 151 21.65 -9.97 2.34
CA SER A 151 21.65 -10.92 3.46
C SER A 151 22.43 -10.40 4.66
N GLU A 152 23.53 -9.67 4.43
CA GLU A 152 24.36 -9.08 5.49
C GLU A 152 23.60 -7.98 6.26
N ASN A 153 23.05 -6.99 5.54
CA ASN A 153 22.36 -5.86 6.16
C ASN A 153 21.08 -6.32 6.89
N VAL A 154 20.31 -7.22 6.26
CA VAL A 154 19.09 -7.77 6.85
C VAL A 154 19.43 -8.62 8.08
N SER A 155 20.48 -9.47 8.02
CA SER A 155 20.92 -10.23 9.20
C SER A 155 21.33 -9.31 10.35
N ARG A 156 21.96 -8.19 10.06
CA ARG A 156 22.35 -7.18 11.07
C ARG A 156 21.12 -6.55 11.70
N ALA A 157 20.15 -6.10 10.89
CA ALA A 157 18.93 -5.46 11.36
C ALA A 157 18.04 -6.40 12.21
N TYR A 158 18.03 -7.70 11.90
CA TYR A 158 17.21 -8.67 12.61
C TYR A 158 17.97 -9.47 13.69
N HIS A 159 19.27 -9.18 13.91
CA HIS A 159 20.15 -9.85 14.88
C HIS A 159 20.18 -11.38 14.76
N GLN A 160 20.01 -11.89 13.53
CA GLN A 160 20.04 -13.33 13.24
C GLN A 160 20.45 -13.61 11.80
N PRO A 161 21.04 -14.79 11.50
CA PRO A 161 21.44 -15.10 10.15
C PRO A 161 20.21 -15.25 9.23
N ILE A 162 20.10 -14.34 8.25
CA ILE A 162 19.04 -14.31 7.25
C ILE A 162 19.66 -14.41 5.86
N GLU A 163 19.10 -15.23 5.02
CA GLU A 163 19.40 -15.33 3.60
C GLU A 163 18.30 -14.58 2.84
N VAL A 164 18.68 -13.58 2.06
CA VAL A 164 17.80 -12.84 1.16
C VAL A 164 18.03 -13.32 -0.25
N THR A 165 16.95 -13.58 -0.97
CA THR A 165 16.97 -13.91 -2.40
C THR A 165 16.06 -12.98 -3.16
N VAL A 166 16.41 -12.73 -4.43
CA VAL A 166 15.65 -11.88 -5.33
C VAL A 166 15.26 -12.70 -6.55
N ASP A 167 13.99 -12.64 -6.93
CA ASP A 167 13.46 -13.27 -8.13
C ASP A 167 12.52 -12.29 -8.82
N GLU A 168 12.80 -11.95 -10.10
CA GLU A 168 12.03 -10.98 -10.89
C GLU A 168 11.76 -9.64 -10.16
N GLY A 169 12.76 -9.14 -9.39
CA GLY A 169 12.65 -7.90 -8.62
C GLY A 169 11.86 -8.02 -7.31
N ARG A 170 11.42 -9.23 -6.93
CA ARG A 170 10.75 -9.51 -5.66
C ARG A 170 11.73 -10.12 -4.66
N PHE A 171 11.72 -9.59 -3.44
CA PHE A 171 12.58 -10.04 -2.35
C PHE A 171 11.89 -11.13 -1.53
N THR A 172 12.65 -12.14 -1.13
CA THR A 172 12.23 -13.10 -0.12
C THR A 172 13.33 -13.29 0.90
N ALA A 173 12.95 -13.55 2.15
CA ALA A 173 13.90 -13.72 3.24
C ALA A 173 13.56 -14.97 4.04
N ARG A 174 14.59 -15.71 4.43
CA ARG A 174 14.47 -16.87 5.31
C ARG A 174 15.66 -16.97 6.25
N ARG A 175 15.49 -17.65 7.36
CA ARG A 175 16.63 -17.95 8.24
C ARG A 175 17.65 -18.80 7.48
N ALA A 176 18.90 -18.35 7.47
CA ALA A 176 20.01 -19.12 6.89
C ALA A 176 20.15 -20.48 7.61
N ARG A 177 20.43 -21.52 6.85
CA ARG A 177 20.74 -22.84 7.43
C ARG A 177 22.17 -22.80 7.95
N ALA A 178 22.38 -23.36 9.14
CA ALA A 178 23.70 -23.58 9.72
C ALA A 178 24.46 -24.64 8.92
#